data_770ba0b3e6d91b0b75e288cb9e469e12
#
_entry.id   770ba0b3e6d91b0b75e288cb9e469e12
#
_cell.length_a   1.000
_cell.length_b   1.000
_cell.length_c   1.000
_cell.angle_alpha   90.00
_cell.angle_beta   90.00
_cell.angle_gamma   90.00
#
_symmetry.space_group_name_H-M   'P 1'
#
loop_
_entity.id
_entity.type
_entity.pdbx_description
1 polymer ?
#
loop_
_entity_poly.entity_id
_entity_poly.type
_entity_poly.pdbx_seq_one_letter_code
_entity_poly.pdbx_strand_id
1 'polypeptide(L)'
;MVEVIKQTFMEVLPDVWPMLIIITVIISSLRITYLITKHKKFLLHKEIIYLLAVIYLLCLFHVVTFQDINYGTSNFIPFKEIFRYDIGSHKFFRNVMGNIMLFIPFGFLSSYLLKNRKLGVVTILTIIASLTIEVVQYYIGRVFDIDDIILNR
;
A
#
# COMPACT_ATOMS: atom_id res chain seq x y z
N MET A 1 10.84 -17.38 -2.10
CA MET A 1 9.68 -16.48 -1.93
C MET A 1 9.45 -16.10 -0.46
N VAL A 2 9.18 -17.05 0.44
CA VAL A 2 8.96 -16.76 1.88
C VAL A 2 10.18 -16.08 2.53
N GLU A 3 11.40 -16.52 2.21
CA GLU A 3 12.64 -15.93 2.71
C GLU A 3 12.83 -14.47 2.26
N VAL A 4 12.53 -14.15 1.00
CA VAL A 4 12.63 -12.77 0.47
C VAL A 4 11.63 -11.87 1.16
N ILE A 5 10.38 -12.31 1.33
CA ILE A 5 9.34 -11.55 2.05
C ILE A 5 9.77 -11.33 3.51
N LYS A 6 10.28 -12.38 4.17
CA LYS A 6 10.76 -12.30 5.55
C LYS A 6 11.94 -11.32 5.69
N GLN A 7 12.88 -11.38 4.76
CA GLN A 7 14.07 -10.52 4.76
C GLN A 7 13.68 -9.05 4.56
N THR A 8 12.86 -8.75 3.55
CA THR A 8 12.33 -7.40 3.31
C THR A 8 11.55 -6.88 4.52
N PHE A 9 10.73 -7.72 5.15
CA PHE A 9 9.97 -7.34 6.34
C PHE A 9 10.87 -7.05 7.55
N MET A 10 11.92 -7.84 7.75
CA MET A 10 12.87 -7.66 8.85
C MET A 10 13.78 -6.43 8.66
N GLU A 11 14.04 -6.02 7.43
CA GLU A 11 14.81 -4.81 7.10
C GLU A 11 13.97 -3.54 7.29
N VAL A 12 12.69 -3.58 6.89
CA VAL A 12 11.79 -2.42 6.95
C VAL A 12 11.21 -2.18 8.35
N LEU A 13 10.96 -3.24 9.10
CA LEU A 13 10.29 -3.15 10.40
C LEU A 13 11.03 -2.27 11.42
N PRO A 14 12.38 -2.33 11.59
CA PRO A 14 13.10 -1.48 12.53
C PRO A 14 12.95 0.01 12.28
N ASP A 15 12.81 0.42 11.03
CA ASP A 15 12.73 1.84 10.64
C ASP A 15 11.30 2.39 10.77
N VAL A 16 10.31 1.52 10.64
CA VAL A 16 8.89 1.90 10.59
C VAL A 16 8.21 1.85 11.95
N TRP A 17 8.63 0.93 12.84
CA TRP A 17 7.90 0.65 14.08
C TRP A 17 7.71 1.87 15.02
N PRO A 18 8.66 2.82 15.18
CA PRO A 18 8.43 3.97 16.04
C PRO A 18 7.32 4.87 15.49
N MET A 19 7.36 5.12 14.18
CA MET A 19 6.33 5.89 13.48
C MET A 19 4.97 5.20 13.55
N LEU A 20 4.92 3.87 13.34
CA LEU A 20 3.70 3.08 13.44
C LEU A 20 3.08 3.19 14.83
N ILE A 21 3.85 3.07 15.91
CA ILE A 21 3.34 3.18 17.28
C ILE A 21 2.77 4.58 17.53
N ILE A 22 3.53 5.63 17.24
CA ILE A 22 3.12 7.02 17.51
C ILE A 22 1.82 7.35 16.76
N ILE A 23 1.77 7.09 15.46
CA ILE A 23 0.60 7.42 14.64
C ILE A 23 -0.59 6.54 15.02
N THR A 24 -0.37 5.24 15.31
CA THR A 24 -1.41 4.33 15.77
C THR A 24 -2.03 4.79 17.09
N VAL A 25 -1.21 5.24 18.06
CA VAL A 25 -1.70 5.77 19.33
C VAL A 25 -2.50 7.05 19.10
N ILE A 26 -2.01 7.97 18.30
CA ILE A 26 -2.72 9.24 17.99
C ILE A 26 -4.08 8.95 17.33
N ILE A 27 -4.12 8.14 16.27
CA ILE A 27 -5.35 7.84 15.55
C ILE A 27 -6.34 7.06 16.43
N SER A 28 -5.85 6.10 17.24
CA SER A 28 -6.69 5.34 18.17
C SER A 28 -7.28 6.27 19.23
N SER A 29 -6.50 7.20 19.77
CA SER A 29 -6.98 8.18 20.75
C SER A 29 -8.05 9.10 20.17
N LEU A 30 -7.83 9.62 18.95
CA LEU A 30 -8.81 10.43 18.23
C LEU A 30 -10.10 9.63 17.95
N ARG A 31 -9.96 8.35 17.58
CA ARG A 31 -11.09 7.45 17.33
C ARG A 31 -11.90 7.20 18.59
N ILE A 32 -11.24 6.89 19.71
CA ILE A 32 -11.89 6.69 21.00
C ILE A 32 -12.62 7.96 21.43
N THR A 33 -11.96 9.12 21.33
CA THR A 33 -12.58 10.43 21.64
C THR A 33 -13.83 10.67 20.78
N TYR A 34 -13.76 10.38 19.49
CA TYR A 34 -14.91 10.49 18.58
C TYR A 34 -16.07 9.57 19.00
N LEU A 35 -15.79 8.31 19.36
CA LEU A 35 -16.81 7.35 19.78
C LEU A 35 -17.51 7.82 21.05
N ILE A 36 -16.75 8.31 22.04
CA ILE A 36 -17.29 8.82 23.31
C ILE A 36 -18.15 10.06 23.06
N THR A 37 -17.61 11.06 22.35
CA THR A 37 -18.27 12.35 22.08
C THR A 37 -19.57 12.20 21.28
N LYS A 38 -19.59 11.26 20.33
CA LYS A 38 -20.76 10.97 19.48
C LYS A 38 -21.65 9.87 20.00
N HIS A 39 -21.42 9.37 21.23
CA HIS A 39 -22.17 8.26 21.84
C HIS A 39 -22.36 7.05 20.90
N LYS A 40 -21.33 6.73 20.10
CA LYS A 40 -21.36 5.60 19.18
C LYS A 40 -21.01 4.31 19.91
N LYS A 41 -21.68 3.21 19.53
CA LYS A 41 -21.38 1.90 20.10
C LYS A 41 -19.98 1.45 19.66
N PHE A 42 -19.17 1.04 20.64
CA PHE A 42 -17.89 0.40 20.38
C PHE A 42 -18.12 -1.03 19.89
N LEU A 43 -17.72 -1.31 18.67
CA LEU A 43 -17.81 -2.63 18.03
C LEU A 43 -16.41 -3.13 17.74
N LEU A 44 -15.88 -3.99 18.60
CA LEU A 44 -14.48 -4.45 18.59
C LEU A 44 -14.01 -4.86 17.17
N HIS A 45 -14.78 -5.66 16.44
CA HIS A 45 -14.40 -6.11 15.09
C HIS A 45 -14.21 -4.95 14.10
N LYS A 46 -14.99 -3.88 14.21
CA LYS A 46 -14.86 -2.70 13.34
C LYS A 46 -13.61 -1.89 13.70
N GLU A 47 -13.37 -1.73 14.98
CA GLU A 47 -12.19 -0.98 15.44
C GLU A 47 -10.90 -1.70 15.09
N ILE A 48 -10.88 -3.04 15.16
CA ILE A 48 -9.73 -3.84 14.69
C ILE A 48 -9.49 -3.61 13.18
N ILE A 49 -10.54 -3.63 12.36
CA ILE A 49 -10.39 -3.40 10.92
C ILE A 49 -9.91 -1.97 10.60
N TYR A 50 -10.43 -0.95 11.31
CA TYR A 50 -9.92 0.41 11.18
C TYR A 50 -8.45 0.52 11.56
N LEU A 51 -8.04 -0.15 12.65
CA LEU A 51 -6.66 -0.18 13.09
C LEU A 51 -5.75 -0.86 12.05
N LEU A 52 -6.16 -2.02 11.55
CA LEU A 52 -5.43 -2.72 10.49
C LEU A 52 -5.32 -1.89 9.21
N ALA A 53 -6.37 -1.14 8.85
CA ALA A 53 -6.35 -0.24 7.71
C ALA A 53 -5.32 0.89 7.90
N VAL A 54 -5.26 1.47 9.09
CA VAL A 54 -4.27 2.52 9.41
C VAL A 54 -2.85 1.97 9.33
N ILE A 55 -2.58 0.84 9.98
CA ILE A 55 -1.26 0.19 9.96
C ILE A 55 -0.85 -0.13 8.52
N TYR A 56 -1.77 -0.70 7.74
CA TYR A 56 -1.51 -1.01 6.33
C TYR A 56 -1.16 0.25 5.51
N LEU A 57 -1.93 1.35 5.65
CA LEU A 57 -1.66 2.59 4.92
C LEU A 57 -0.32 3.22 5.31
N LEU A 58 0.07 3.13 6.58
CA LEU A 58 1.38 3.59 7.05
C LEU A 58 2.52 2.74 6.48
N CYS A 59 2.37 1.42 6.46
CA CYS A 59 3.33 0.52 5.83
C CYS A 59 3.43 0.78 4.33
N LEU A 60 2.31 0.95 3.65
CA LEU A 60 2.28 1.29 2.22
C LEU A 60 3.01 2.61 1.96
N PHE A 61 2.71 3.66 2.73
CA PHE A 61 3.38 4.95 2.62
C PHE A 61 4.89 4.82 2.82
N HIS A 62 5.33 4.06 3.82
CA HIS A 62 6.75 3.85 4.08
C HIS A 62 7.44 3.13 2.92
N VAL A 63 6.90 1.99 2.46
CA VAL A 63 7.45 1.22 1.34
C VAL A 63 7.54 2.09 0.09
N VAL A 64 6.50 2.87 -0.20
CA VAL A 64 6.46 3.76 -1.36
C VAL A 64 7.47 4.88 -1.28
N THR A 65 7.69 5.46 -0.08
CA THR A 65 8.51 6.67 0.09
C THR A 65 9.98 6.34 0.31
N PHE A 66 10.30 5.32 1.09
CA PHE A 66 11.66 5.04 1.57
C PHE A 66 12.34 3.81 0.93
N GLN A 67 11.67 3.13 0.00
CA GLN A 67 12.32 2.06 -0.78
C GLN A 67 13.42 2.64 -1.65
N ASP A 68 14.51 1.90 -1.84
CA ASP A 68 15.70 2.34 -2.58
C ASP A 68 15.39 3.04 -3.90
N ILE A 69 16.06 4.18 -4.13
CA ILE A 69 15.93 4.97 -5.35
C ILE A 69 16.66 4.23 -6.47
N ASN A 70 15.92 3.67 -7.40
CA ASN A 70 16.48 3.16 -8.64
C ASN A 70 16.64 4.34 -9.62
N TYR A 71 17.87 4.74 -9.89
CA TYR A 71 18.20 5.70 -10.94
C TYR A 71 18.01 5.03 -12.30
N GLY A 72 16.82 5.11 -12.86
CA GLY A 72 16.46 4.59 -14.18
C GLY A 72 15.78 5.65 -15.04
N THR A 73 15.45 5.29 -16.27
CA THR A 73 14.58 6.12 -17.14
C THR A 73 13.13 5.76 -16.90
N SER A 74 12.27 6.78 -16.75
CA SER A 74 10.82 6.56 -16.62
C SER A 74 10.26 5.74 -17.78
N ASN A 75 9.39 4.81 -17.45
CA ASN A 75 8.75 3.92 -18.41
C ASN A 75 7.30 4.36 -18.67
N PHE A 76 7.04 4.84 -19.88
CA PHE A 76 5.70 5.21 -20.34
C PHE A 76 5.11 4.20 -21.32
N ILE A 77 5.82 3.09 -21.59
CA ILE A 77 5.36 2.07 -22.55
C ILE A 77 4.70 0.95 -21.74
N PRO A 78 3.37 0.74 -21.90
CA PRO A 78 2.65 -0.32 -21.20
C PRO A 78 3.26 -1.70 -21.44
N PHE A 79 3.29 -2.52 -20.40
CA PHE A 79 3.77 -3.90 -20.40
C PHE A 79 5.27 -4.09 -20.61
N LYS A 80 6.06 -3.02 -20.77
CA LYS A 80 7.51 -3.12 -21.03
C LYS A 80 8.26 -3.72 -19.82
N GLU A 81 7.98 -3.25 -18.62
CA GLU A 81 8.62 -3.76 -17.40
C GLU A 81 8.11 -5.15 -17.02
N ILE A 82 6.82 -5.45 -17.27
CA ILE A 82 6.25 -6.77 -17.01
C ILE A 82 6.95 -7.84 -17.85
N PHE A 83 7.20 -7.57 -19.14
CA PHE A 83 7.85 -8.53 -20.05
C PHE A 83 9.38 -8.49 -19.99
N ARG A 84 9.97 -7.54 -19.27
CA ARG A 84 11.42 -7.42 -19.10
C ARG A 84 12.01 -8.52 -18.23
N TYR A 85 11.22 -9.05 -17.31
CA TYR A 85 11.69 -10.06 -16.36
C TYR A 85 11.23 -11.44 -16.74
N ASP A 86 12.13 -12.42 -16.69
CA ASP A 86 11.77 -13.83 -16.87
C ASP A 86 10.78 -14.24 -15.77
N ILE A 87 9.68 -14.89 -16.19
CA ILE A 87 8.67 -15.43 -15.29
C ILE A 87 9.34 -16.44 -14.34
N GLY A 88 9.24 -16.19 -13.04
CA GLY A 88 9.89 -17.00 -12.00
C GLY A 88 11.24 -16.47 -11.49
N SER A 89 11.79 -15.41 -12.09
CA SER A 89 12.98 -14.75 -11.55
C SER A 89 12.68 -14.00 -10.24
N HIS A 90 13.68 -13.86 -9.36
CA HIS A 90 13.54 -13.06 -8.13
C HIS A 90 13.14 -11.62 -8.41
N LYS A 91 13.59 -11.04 -9.53
CA LYS A 91 13.23 -9.68 -9.94
C LYS A 91 11.77 -9.58 -10.36
N PHE A 92 11.24 -10.57 -11.08
CA PHE A 92 9.83 -10.65 -11.44
C PHE A 92 8.95 -10.69 -10.19
N PHE A 93 9.27 -11.59 -9.23
CA PHE A 93 8.50 -11.70 -8.00
C PHE A 93 8.55 -10.42 -7.16
N ARG A 94 9.70 -9.77 -7.06
CA ARG A 94 9.84 -8.54 -6.27
C ARG A 94 9.08 -7.37 -6.90
N ASN A 95 9.19 -7.15 -8.20
CA ASN A 95 8.65 -5.96 -8.85
C ASN A 95 7.20 -6.18 -9.29
N VAL A 96 6.90 -7.27 -10.01
CA VAL A 96 5.55 -7.51 -10.55
C VAL A 96 4.61 -8.05 -9.47
N MET A 97 5.00 -9.16 -8.82
CA MET A 97 4.16 -9.75 -7.77
C MET A 97 4.10 -8.89 -6.51
N GLY A 98 5.19 -8.16 -6.18
CA GLY A 98 5.22 -7.24 -5.05
C GLY A 98 4.19 -6.14 -5.18
N ASN A 99 4.09 -5.50 -6.34
CA ASN A 99 3.09 -4.45 -6.60
C ASN A 99 1.66 -4.99 -6.49
N ILE A 100 1.37 -6.12 -7.13
CA ILE A 100 0.05 -6.77 -7.02
C ILE A 100 -0.29 -7.07 -5.55
N MET A 101 0.63 -7.69 -4.79
CA MET A 101 0.41 -8.05 -3.40
C MET A 101 0.21 -6.84 -2.49
N LEU A 102 0.85 -5.71 -2.77
CA LEU A 102 0.67 -4.47 -2.04
C LEU A 102 -0.77 -3.95 -2.15
N PHE A 103 -1.43 -4.10 -3.29
CA PHE A 103 -2.76 -3.54 -3.51
C PHE A 103 -3.93 -4.48 -3.19
N ILE A 104 -3.68 -5.79 -2.98
CA ILE A 104 -4.73 -6.72 -2.53
C ILE A 104 -5.39 -6.25 -1.22
N PRO A 105 -4.64 -5.91 -0.14
CA PRO A 105 -5.26 -5.40 1.09
C PRO A 105 -6.00 -4.08 0.87
N PHE A 106 -5.49 -3.20 -0.01
CA PHE A 106 -6.16 -1.94 -0.35
C PHE A 106 -7.54 -2.17 -0.94
N GLY A 107 -7.65 -3.06 -1.91
CA GLY A 107 -8.93 -3.42 -2.54
C GLY A 107 -9.92 -4.00 -1.53
N PHE A 108 -9.46 -4.92 -0.66
CA PHE A 108 -10.28 -5.51 0.39
C PHE A 108 -10.76 -4.46 1.41
N LEU A 109 -9.86 -3.65 1.94
CA LEU A 109 -10.17 -2.61 2.93
C LEU A 109 -11.08 -1.53 2.35
N SER A 110 -10.82 -1.08 1.13
CA SER A 110 -11.66 -0.10 0.44
C SER A 110 -13.08 -0.61 0.25
N SER A 111 -13.23 -1.86 -0.19
CA SER A 111 -14.55 -2.50 -0.34
C SER A 111 -15.29 -2.60 0.98
N TYR A 112 -14.60 -2.99 2.05
CA TYR A 112 -15.18 -3.13 3.38
C TYR A 112 -15.57 -1.79 4.02
N LEU A 113 -14.66 -0.80 4.00
CA LEU A 113 -14.85 0.49 4.66
C LEU A 113 -15.92 1.34 3.97
N LEU A 114 -15.96 1.31 2.65
CA LEU A 114 -16.94 2.06 1.86
C LEU A 114 -18.30 1.36 1.79
N LYS A 115 -18.42 0.13 2.31
CA LYS A 115 -19.63 -0.71 2.18
C LYS A 115 -20.08 -0.83 0.71
N ASN A 116 -19.18 -0.59 -0.22
CA ASN A 116 -19.49 -0.59 -1.64
C ASN A 116 -19.06 -1.92 -2.25
N ARG A 117 -20.04 -2.67 -2.76
CA ARG A 117 -19.82 -3.96 -3.41
C ARG A 117 -19.65 -3.84 -4.93
N LYS A 118 -19.66 -2.63 -5.49
CA LYS A 118 -19.48 -2.41 -6.93
C LYS A 118 -17.98 -2.45 -7.23
N LEU A 119 -17.53 -3.51 -7.87
CA LEU A 119 -16.13 -3.68 -8.30
C LEU A 119 -15.57 -2.44 -9.01
N GLY A 120 -16.37 -1.81 -9.88
CA GLY A 120 -15.93 -0.62 -10.62
C GLY A 120 -15.50 0.55 -9.72
N VAL A 121 -16.18 0.78 -8.59
CA VAL A 121 -15.79 1.86 -7.65
C VAL A 121 -14.46 1.53 -6.98
N VAL A 122 -14.30 0.29 -6.52
CA VAL A 122 -13.05 -0.17 -5.89
C VAL A 122 -11.90 -0.07 -6.90
N THR A 123 -12.11 -0.52 -8.14
CA THR A 123 -11.10 -0.43 -9.22
C THR A 123 -10.69 1.03 -9.48
N ILE A 124 -11.65 1.96 -9.60
CA ILE A 124 -11.34 3.38 -9.81
C ILE A 124 -10.52 3.94 -8.63
N LEU A 125 -10.89 3.63 -7.39
CA LEU A 125 -10.13 4.07 -6.21
C LEU A 125 -8.72 3.49 -6.19
N THR A 126 -8.56 2.23 -6.58
CA THR A 126 -7.24 1.60 -6.67
C THR A 126 -6.37 2.26 -7.74
N ILE A 127 -6.94 2.57 -8.90
CA ILE A 127 -6.24 3.30 -9.96
C ILE A 127 -5.81 4.69 -9.50
N ILE A 128 -6.71 5.43 -8.83
CA ILE A 128 -6.39 6.76 -8.29
C ILE A 128 -5.27 6.67 -7.25
N ALA A 129 -5.34 5.71 -6.32
CA ALA A 129 -4.31 5.49 -5.32
C ALA A 129 -2.96 5.15 -5.96
N SER A 130 -2.94 4.21 -6.90
CA SER A 130 -1.72 3.82 -7.63
C SER A 130 -1.13 4.99 -8.41
N LEU A 131 -1.95 5.74 -9.14
CA LEU A 131 -1.50 6.93 -9.87
C LEU A 131 -0.93 8.00 -8.91
N THR A 132 -1.57 8.20 -7.75
CA THR A 132 -1.06 9.14 -6.73
C THR A 132 0.31 8.71 -6.22
N ILE A 133 0.50 7.42 -5.99
CA ILE A 133 1.79 6.85 -5.57
C ILE A 133 2.85 7.10 -6.62
N GLU A 134 2.59 6.80 -7.89
CA GLU A 134 3.51 7.02 -8.99
C GLU A 134 3.91 8.51 -9.15
N VAL A 135 2.93 9.40 -9.02
CA VAL A 135 3.19 10.84 -9.05
C VAL A 135 4.09 11.27 -7.87
N VAL A 136 3.82 10.79 -6.65
CA VAL A 136 4.65 11.08 -5.48
C VAL A 136 6.06 10.53 -5.69
N GLN A 137 6.20 9.29 -6.17
CA GLN A 137 7.50 8.67 -6.45
C GLN A 137 8.29 9.46 -7.50
N TYR A 138 7.64 9.93 -8.55
CA TYR A 138 8.26 10.81 -9.54
C TYR A 138 8.80 12.10 -8.91
N TYR A 139 8.01 12.78 -8.05
CA TYR A 139 8.44 14.01 -7.37
C TYR A 139 9.59 13.82 -6.39
N ILE A 140 9.71 12.66 -5.75
CA ILE A 140 10.84 12.35 -4.86
C ILE A 140 12.08 11.81 -5.61
N GLY A 141 12.08 11.87 -6.96
CA GLY A 141 13.22 11.49 -7.80
C GLY A 141 13.29 10.00 -8.15
N ARG A 142 12.20 9.26 -7.97
CA ARG A 142 12.08 7.87 -8.43
C ARG A 142 11.58 7.81 -9.88
N VAL A 143 11.77 6.66 -10.49
CA VAL A 143 11.33 6.39 -11.87
C VAL A 143 9.82 6.19 -11.89
N PHE A 144 9.12 6.92 -12.77
CA PHE A 144 7.71 6.69 -13.05
C PHE A 144 7.55 5.43 -13.90
N ASP A 145 6.66 4.52 -13.50
CA ASP A 145 6.37 3.30 -14.25
C ASP A 145 4.86 3.10 -14.45
N ILE A 146 4.42 3.14 -15.73
CA ILE A 146 3.03 2.93 -16.08
C ILE A 146 2.57 1.49 -15.81
N ASP A 147 3.50 0.53 -15.81
CA ASP A 147 3.17 -0.87 -15.56
C ASP A 147 2.73 -1.10 -14.12
N ASP A 148 3.27 -0.32 -13.15
CA ASP A 148 2.85 -0.40 -11.76
C ASP A 148 1.38 0.02 -11.60
N ILE A 149 0.92 1.03 -12.35
CA ILE A 149 -0.50 1.42 -12.36
C ILE A 149 -1.39 0.31 -12.94
N ILE A 150 -0.88 -0.40 -13.95
CA ILE A 150 -1.62 -1.51 -14.59
C ILE A 150 -1.71 -2.72 -13.66
N LEU A 151 -0.64 -3.03 -12.92
CA LEU A 151 -0.57 -4.18 -12.02
C LEU A 151 -1.42 -4.01 -10.75
N ASN A 152 -1.59 -2.77 -10.30
CA ASN A 152 -2.23 -2.45 -9.03
C ASN A 152 -3.76 -2.32 -9.09
N ARG A 153 -4.37 -2.45 -10.24
CA ARG A 153 -5.83 -2.31 -10.42
C ARG A 153 -6.62 -3.60 -10.24
#